data_1b86292be855cd2326d92c4db51b5a39
#
_entry.id   1b86292be855cd2326d92c4db51b5a39
#
_cell.length_a   1.000
_cell.length_b   1.000
_cell.length_c   1.000
_cell.angle_alpha   90.00
_cell.angle_beta   90.00
_cell.angle_gamma   90.00
#
_symmetry.space_group_name_H-M   'P 1'
#
loop_
_entity.id
_entity.type
_entity.pdbx_description
1 polymer ?
#
loop_
_entity_poly.entity_id
_entity_poly.type
_entity_poly.pdbx_seq_one_letter_code
_entity_poly.pdbx_strand_id
1 'polypeptide(L)'
;MGQNHTTRERLLEAAAKEIARHGFKGASLRGVAERADIRAASIFHFFPGGKEELARAMLEHIMETIATRMTPTIDAGSDLPPADLIVQCAAQLWDFLGEHPEYAGALMREVFEPDEEAIIEVVRENGQRIVKLATTYLKAAQAAGDLADFNVRRFLLRLASFTVTFHASPTMRRYILGARYSAGDEREAFLQSIREEITGNGPVRERT
;
A
#
# COMPACT_ATOMS: atom_id res chain seq x y z
N MET A 1 -19.05 -10.93 -10.43
CA MET A 1 -19.89 -9.73 -10.65
C MET A 1 -18.94 -8.60 -10.99
N GLY A 2 -18.92 -8.12 -12.26
CA GLY A 2 -18.04 -7.03 -12.67
C GLY A 2 -18.45 -5.75 -11.95
N GLN A 3 -17.53 -5.16 -11.19
CA GLN A 3 -17.72 -3.83 -10.64
C GLN A 3 -17.87 -2.86 -11.82
N ASN A 4 -18.96 -2.12 -11.85
CA ASN A 4 -19.23 -1.14 -12.89
C ASN A 4 -18.41 0.13 -12.55
N HIS A 5 -17.09 0.08 -12.85
CA HIS A 5 -16.19 1.20 -12.58
C HIS A 5 -16.62 2.44 -13.35
N THR A 6 -16.70 3.56 -12.67
CA THR A 6 -16.94 4.86 -13.32
C THR A 6 -15.79 5.20 -14.27
N THR A 7 -16.03 6.09 -15.24
CA THR A 7 -14.95 6.56 -16.13
C THR A 7 -13.80 7.18 -15.35
N ARG A 8 -14.10 7.85 -14.24
CA ARG A 8 -13.08 8.45 -13.35
C ARG A 8 -12.21 7.37 -12.71
N GLU A 9 -12.80 6.32 -12.16
CA GLU A 9 -12.04 5.19 -11.56
C GLU A 9 -11.18 4.48 -12.59
N ARG A 10 -11.70 4.19 -13.78
CA ARG A 10 -10.91 3.62 -14.88
C ARG A 10 -9.70 4.48 -15.25
N LEU A 11 -9.83 5.82 -15.21
CA LEU A 11 -8.73 6.73 -15.42
C LEU A 11 -7.68 6.65 -14.32
N LEU A 12 -8.10 6.55 -13.05
CA LEU A 12 -7.18 6.41 -11.91
C LEU A 12 -6.41 5.09 -11.96
N GLU A 13 -7.08 3.98 -12.28
CA GLU A 13 -6.40 2.68 -12.49
C GLU A 13 -5.45 2.70 -13.69
N ALA A 14 -5.85 3.32 -14.79
CA ALA A 14 -5.00 3.48 -15.97
C ALA A 14 -3.76 4.34 -15.67
N ALA A 15 -3.93 5.40 -14.87
CA ALA A 15 -2.83 6.23 -14.40
C ALA A 15 -1.85 5.44 -13.52
N ALA A 16 -2.36 4.61 -12.59
CA ALA A 16 -1.51 3.75 -11.77
C ALA A 16 -0.68 2.78 -12.63
N LYS A 17 -1.29 2.15 -13.63
CA LYS A 17 -0.59 1.26 -14.58
C LYS A 17 0.47 1.98 -15.41
N GLU A 18 0.20 3.20 -15.84
CA GLU A 18 1.12 4.01 -16.64
C GLU A 18 2.30 4.49 -15.78
N ILE A 19 2.02 5.01 -14.58
CA ILE A 19 3.04 5.48 -13.63
C ILE A 19 3.89 4.31 -13.09
N ALA A 20 3.28 3.18 -12.76
CA ALA A 20 4.03 1.99 -12.34
C ALA A 20 5.08 1.55 -13.36
N ARG A 21 4.82 1.75 -14.67
CA ARG A 21 5.73 1.35 -15.75
C ARG A 21 6.79 2.41 -16.06
N HIS A 22 6.39 3.67 -16.09
CA HIS A 22 7.19 4.75 -16.68
C HIS A 22 7.64 5.81 -15.66
N GLY A 23 7.18 5.73 -14.38
CA GLY A 23 7.29 6.78 -13.40
C GLY A 23 6.44 8.01 -13.77
N PHE A 24 6.31 8.98 -12.87
CA PHE A 24 5.52 10.19 -13.15
C PHE A 24 6.05 10.93 -14.38
N LYS A 25 7.35 11.21 -14.48
CA LYS A 25 7.94 11.95 -15.61
C LYS A 25 7.70 11.27 -16.95
N GLY A 26 7.87 9.95 -17.02
CA GLY A 26 7.72 9.18 -18.25
C GLY A 26 6.27 8.85 -18.62
N ALA A 27 5.34 8.92 -17.66
CA ALA A 27 3.92 8.67 -17.91
C ALA A 27 3.30 9.76 -18.79
N SER A 28 2.36 9.39 -19.67
CA SER A 28 1.69 10.30 -20.59
C SER A 28 0.17 10.21 -20.47
N LEU A 29 -0.52 11.37 -20.59
CA LEU A 29 -1.99 11.40 -20.64
C LEU A 29 -2.55 10.59 -21.82
N ARG A 30 -1.80 10.51 -22.92
CA ARG A 30 -2.17 9.65 -24.05
C ARG A 30 -2.13 8.18 -23.69
N GLY A 31 -1.06 7.72 -23.02
CA GLY A 31 -0.95 6.33 -22.56
C GLY A 31 -2.03 5.96 -21.53
N VAL A 32 -2.38 6.91 -20.65
CA VAL A 32 -3.52 6.73 -19.72
C VAL A 32 -4.84 6.62 -20.49
N ALA A 33 -5.10 7.48 -21.45
CA ALA A 33 -6.33 7.48 -22.23
C ALA A 33 -6.50 6.18 -23.03
N GLU A 34 -5.42 5.71 -23.66
CA GLU A 34 -5.39 4.45 -24.40
C GLU A 34 -5.75 3.25 -23.48
N ARG A 35 -5.19 3.22 -22.25
CA ARG A 35 -5.50 2.16 -21.28
C ARG A 35 -6.91 2.23 -20.73
N ALA A 36 -7.44 3.44 -20.56
CA ALA A 36 -8.80 3.67 -20.07
C ALA A 36 -9.87 3.54 -21.17
N ASP A 37 -9.47 3.31 -22.43
CA ASP A 37 -10.35 3.27 -23.61
C ASP A 37 -11.21 4.53 -23.74
N ILE A 38 -10.55 5.70 -23.70
CA ILE A 38 -11.17 7.01 -23.91
C ILE A 38 -10.30 7.91 -24.80
N ARG A 39 -10.87 9.02 -25.26
CA ARG A 39 -10.10 10.05 -25.97
C ARG A 39 -9.24 10.86 -24.98
N ALA A 40 -7.98 11.13 -25.33
CA ALA A 40 -7.07 11.90 -24.46
C ALA A 40 -7.65 13.28 -24.04
N ALA A 41 -8.36 13.96 -24.93
CA ALA A 41 -9.03 15.22 -24.61
C ALA A 41 -10.09 15.08 -23.50
N SER A 42 -10.69 13.92 -23.34
CA SER A 42 -11.70 13.68 -22.31
C SER A 42 -11.13 13.63 -20.89
N ILE A 43 -9.80 13.41 -20.75
CA ILE A 43 -9.14 13.43 -19.43
C ILE A 43 -9.30 14.81 -18.79
N PHE A 44 -9.16 15.90 -19.56
CA PHE A 44 -9.28 17.26 -19.04
C PHE A 44 -10.67 17.63 -18.54
N HIS A 45 -11.69 16.84 -18.92
CA HIS A 45 -13.02 16.98 -18.31
C HIS A 45 -13.06 16.51 -16.87
N PHE A 46 -12.32 15.45 -16.54
CA PHE A 46 -12.24 14.85 -15.20
C PHE A 46 -11.11 15.43 -14.34
N PHE A 47 -10.02 15.83 -15.00
CA PHE A 47 -8.80 16.32 -14.40
C PHE A 47 -8.29 17.55 -15.19
N PRO A 48 -8.88 18.75 -14.97
CA PRO A 48 -8.52 19.99 -15.69
C PRO A 48 -7.05 20.38 -15.52
N GLY A 49 -6.43 20.08 -14.36
CA GLY A 49 -5.01 20.28 -14.09
C GLY A 49 -4.08 19.27 -14.76
N GLY A 50 -4.64 18.37 -15.59
CA GLY A 50 -3.88 17.45 -16.40
C GLY A 50 -3.17 16.36 -15.60
N LYS A 51 -1.90 16.10 -15.93
CA LYS A 51 -1.15 14.96 -15.42
C LYS A 51 -0.90 15.02 -13.91
N GLU A 52 -0.60 16.20 -13.39
CA GLU A 52 -0.34 16.42 -11.96
C GLU A 52 -1.59 16.14 -11.12
N GLU A 53 -2.73 16.70 -11.52
CA GLU A 53 -4.01 16.48 -10.85
C GLU A 53 -4.42 15.00 -10.90
N LEU A 54 -4.25 14.36 -12.06
CA LEU A 54 -4.53 12.94 -12.24
C LEU A 54 -3.66 12.06 -11.33
N ALA A 55 -2.35 12.33 -11.24
CA ALA A 55 -1.44 11.57 -10.40
C ALA A 55 -1.76 11.76 -8.91
N ARG A 56 -2.06 13.00 -8.50
CA ARG A 56 -2.53 13.30 -7.14
C ARG A 56 -3.79 12.51 -6.81
N ALA A 57 -4.81 12.62 -7.66
CA ALA A 57 -6.08 11.92 -7.46
C ALA A 57 -5.93 10.39 -7.49
N MET A 58 -4.98 9.87 -8.25
CA MET A 58 -4.63 8.44 -8.25
C MET A 58 -4.08 8.01 -6.88
N LEU A 59 -3.11 8.73 -6.33
CA LEU A 59 -2.54 8.40 -5.01
C LEU A 59 -3.58 8.53 -3.90
N GLU A 60 -4.38 9.59 -3.91
CA GLU A 60 -5.50 9.77 -2.98
C GLU A 60 -6.46 8.59 -3.05
N HIS A 61 -6.83 8.16 -4.26
CA HIS A 61 -7.71 7.01 -4.48
C HIS A 61 -7.12 5.70 -3.95
N ILE A 62 -5.84 5.44 -4.18
CA ILE A 62 -5.16 4.24 -3.64
C ILE A 62 -5.22 4.25 -2.11
N MET A 63 -4.85 5.37 -1.50
CA MET A 63 -4.83 5.49 -0.03
C MET A 63 -6.22 5.40 0.59
N GLU A 64 -7.23 6.00 -0.06
CA GLU A 64 -8.63 5.92 0.37
C GLU A 64 -9.18 4.50 0.22
N THR A 65 -8.85 3.80 -0.86
CA THR A 65 -9.26 2.41 -1.08
C THR A 65 -8.65 1.49 -0.03
N ILE A 66 -7.37 1.66 0.31
CA ILE A 66 -6.71 0.93 1.40
C ILE A 66 -7.43 1.21 2.73
N ALA A 67 -7.68 2.49 3.06
CA ALA A 67 -8.34 2.87 4.30
C ALA A 67 -9.77 2.29 4.39
N THR A 68 -10.55 2.38 3.32
CA THR A 68 -11.92 1.85 3.25
C THR A 68 -11.95 0.33 3.42
N ARG A 69 -10.99 -0.40 2.86
CA ARG A 69 -10.88 -1.85 3.06
C ARG A 69 -10.54 -2.23 4.50
N MET A 70 -9.73 -1.43 5.19
CA MET A 70 -9.32 -1.71 6.56
C MET A 70 -10.39 -1.34 7.60
N THR A 71 -11.25 -0.35 7.30
CA THR A 71 -12.26 0.14 8.23
C THR A 71 -13.17 -0.95 8.78
N PRO A 72 -13.77 -1.87 7.98
CA PRO A 72 -14.61 -2.93 8.52
C PRO A 72 -13.87 -3.89 9.47
N THR A 73 -12.60 -4.16 9.20
CA THR A 73 -11.76 -4.99 10.07
C THR A 73 -11.46 -4.29 11.38
N ILE A 74 -11.18 -2.99 11.34
CA ILE A 74 -10.93 -2.18 12.53
C ILE A 74 -12.21 -2.09 13.38
N ASP A 75 -13.35 -1.83 12.74
CA ASP A 75 -14.65 -1.70 13.43
C ASP A 75 -15.11 -3.04 14.02
N ALA A 76 -15.01 -4.14 13.25
CA ALA A 76 -15.37 -5.47 13.73
C ALA A 76 -14.36 -6.05 14.71
N GLY A 77 -13.11 -5.57 14.67
CA GLY A 77 -12.00 -6.05 15.50
C GLY A 77 -11.88 -5.36 16.85
N SER A 78 -12.85 -4.50 17.24
CA SER A 78 -12.82 -3.81 18.55
C SER A 78 -12.72 -4.77 19.73
N ASP A 79 -13.23 -6.00 19.58
CA ASP A 79 -13.22 -7.06 20.61
C ASP A 79 -12.07 -8.08 20.40
N LEU A 80 -11.26 -7.92 19.33
CA LEU A 80 -10.12 -8.81 19.08
C LEU A 80 -8.90 -8.40 19.91
N PRO A 81 -8.06 -9.38 20.30
CA PRO A 81 -6.74 -9.07 20.82
C PRO A 81 -5.97 -8.18 19.84
N PRO A 82 -5.26 -7.12 20.29
CA PRO A 82 -4.55 -6.19 19.41
C PRO A 82 -3.62 -6.85 18.40
N ALA A 83 -2.95 -7.96 18.78
CA ALA A 83 -2.10 -8.72 17.87
C ALA A 83 -2.89 -9.31 16.69
N ASP A 84 -4.09 -9.84 16.92
CA ASP A 84 -4.92 -10.43 15.88
C ASP A 84 -5.45 -9.36 14.92
N LEU A 85 -5.87 -8.22 15.45
CA LEU A 85 -6.30 -7.08 14.63
C LEU A 85 -5.18 -6.58 13.72
N ILE A 86 -3.97 -6.44 14.24
CA ILE A 86 -2.80 -6.00 13.46
C ILE A 86 -2.47 -6.98 12.34
N VAL A 87 -2.47 -8.28 12.64
CA VAL A 87 -2.22 -9.33 11.64
C VAL A 87 -3.30 -9.33 10.56
N GLN A 88 -4.57 -9.15 10.93
CA GLN A 88 -5.67 -9.04 9.96
C GLN A 88 -5.52 -7.81 9.06
N CYS A 89 -5.18 -6.65 9.61
CA CYS A 89 -4.92 -5.44 8.81
C CYS A 89 -3.72 -5.65 7.87
N ALA A 90 -2.65 -6.29 8.32
CA ALA A 90 -1.50 -6.62 7.49
C ALA A 90 -1.87 -7.60 6.36
N ALA A 91 -2.71 -8.61 6.66
CA ALA A 91 -3.22 -9.56 5.67
C ALA A 91 -4.05 -8.85 4.60
N GLN A 92 -4.94 -7.93 4.98
CA GLN A 92 -5.75 -7.18 4.03
C GLN A 92 -4.92 -6.26 3.14
N LEU A 93 -3.89 -5.60 3.68
CA LEU A 93 -2.97 -4.81 2.88
C LEU A 93 -2.20 -5.67 1.89
N TRP A 94 -1.73 -6.84 2.33
CA TRP A 94 -1.06 -7.81 1.48
C TRP A 94 -1.95 -8.26 0.31
N ASP A 95 -3.16 -8.71 0.62
CA ASP A 95 -4.11 -9.22 -0.35
C ASP A 95 -4.52 -8.12 -1.34
N PHE A 96 -4.79 -6.90 -0.85
CA PHE A 96 -5.12 -5.75 -1.70
C PHE A 96 -4.01 -5.41 -2.71
N LEU A 97 -2.76 -5.34 -2.27
CA LEU A 97 -1.64 -5.06 -3.17
C LEU A 97 -1.32 -6.24 -4.10
N GLY A 98 -1.66 -7.46 -3.70
CA GLY A 98 -1.59 -8.65 -4.56
C GLY A 98 -2.65 -8.65 -5.66
N GLU A 99 -3.86 -8.18 -5.36
CA GLU A 99 -4.95 -7.98 -6.32
C GLU A 99 -4.69 -6.80 -7.28
N HIS A 100 -3.93 -5.78 -6.80
CA HIS A 100 -3.65 -4.54 -7.52
C HIS A 100 -2.14 -4.24 -7.60
N PRO A 101 -1.34 -5.07 -8.30
CA PRO A 101 0.11 -4.88 -8.38
C PRO A 101 0.51 -3.56 -9.04
N GLU A 102 -0.35 -2.96 -9.86
CA GLU A 102 -0.17 -1.62 -10.41
C GLU A 102 -0.16 -0.53 -9.31
N TYR A 103 -0.96 -0.70 -8.26
CA TYR A 103 -0.96 0.23 -7.13
C TYR A 103 0.32 0.10 -6.31
N ALA A 104 0.78 -1.14 -6.07
CA ALA A 104 2.08 -1.35 -5.44
C ALA A 104 3.22 -0.71 -6.27
N GLY A 105 3.19 -0.88 -7.59
CA GLY A 105 4.16 -0.27 -8.51
C GLY A 105 4.14 1.25 -8.50
N ALA A 106 2.95 1.86 -8.51
CA ALA A 106 2.80 3.31 -8.42
C ALA A 106 3.26 3.84 -7.06
N LEU A 107 2.87 3.20 -5.95
CA LEU A 107 3.33 3.56 -4.61
C LEU A 107 4.85 3.44 -4.49
N MET A 108 5.46 2.38 -5.02
CA MET A 108 6.89 2.22 -4.99
C MET A 108 7.61 3.38 -5.67
N ARG A 109 7.13 3.85 -6.80
CA ARG A 109 7.75 4.96 -7.53
C ARG A 109 7.53 6.31 -6.86
N GLU A 110 6.29 6.59 -6.49
CA GLU A 110 5.92 7.95 -6.06
C GLU A 110 6.12 8.17 -4.55
N VAL A 111 6.14 7.08 -3.74
CA VAL A 111 6.41 7.21 -2.29
C VAL A 111 7.90 7.09 -1.98
N PHE A 112 8.63 6.21 -2.68
CA PHE A 112 10.05 5.99 -2.41
C PHE A 112 10.99 6.88 -3.24
N GLU A 113 10.56 7.28 -4.45
CA GLU A 113 11.33 8.18 -5.34
C GLU A 113 10.38 9.18 -6.01
N PRO A 114 9.77 10.10 -5.24
CA PRO A 114 8.81 11.05 -5.81
C PRO A 114 9.52 12.01 -6.77
N ASP A 115 8.95 12.15 -7.96
CA ASP A 115 9.52 12.97 -9.04
C ASP A 115 9.13 14.46 -8.93
N GLU A 116 8.04 14.78 -8.19
CA GLU A 116 7.45 16.11 -8.13
C GLU A 116 7.06 16.51 -6.70
N GLU A 117 7.26 17.78 -6.35
CA GLU A 117 6.97 18.31 -5.01
C GLU A 117 5.48 18.22 -4.64
N ALA A 118 4.59 18.40 -5.63
CA ALA A 118 3.15 18.23 -5.42
C ALA A 118 2.75 16.80 -5.02
N ILE A 119 3.46 15.80 -5.53
CA ILE A 119 3.28 14.39 -5.18
C ILE A 119 3.80 14.12 -3.77
N ILE A 120 4.96 14.69 -3.42
CA ILE A 120 5.53 14.60 -2.07
C ILE A 120 4.52 15.09 -1.02
N GLU A 121 3.83 16.19 -1.30
CA GLU A 121 2.82 16.76 -0.38
C GLU A 121 1.67 15.79 -0.14
N VAL A 122 1.10 15.21 -1.19
CA VAL A 122 0.00 14.23 -1.07
C VAL A 122 0.41 13.00 -0.26
N VAL A 123 1.59 12.46 -0.56
CA VAL A 123 2.16 11.31 0.16
C VAL A 123 2.39 11.68 1.63
N ARG A 124 2.91 12.88 1.89
CA ARG A 124 3.16 13.36 3.25
C ARG A 124 1.88 13.49 4.06
N GLU A 125 0.86 14.16 3.54
CA GLU A 125 -0.41 14.39 4.23
C GLU A 125 -1.13 13.08 4.56
N ASN A 126 -1.33 12.24 3.55
CA ASN A 126 -2.02 10.95 3.71
C ASN A 126 -1.19 9.95 4.54
N GLY A 127 0.12 9.86 4.27
CA GLY A 127 1.02 8.98 5.01
C GLY A 127 1.13 9.36 6.48
N GLN A 128 1.25 10.67 6.80
CA GLN A 128 1.32 11.13 8.19
C GLN A 128 0.05 10.78 8.98
N ARG A 129 -1.13 10.90 8.36
CA ARG A 129 -2.40 10.55 9.00
C ARG A 129 -2.46 9.07 9.35
N ILE A 130 -2.12 8.18 8.41
CA ILE A 130 -2.11 6.72 8.63
C ILE A 130 -1.07 6.36 9.69
N VAL A 131 0.16 6.85 9.57
CA VAL A 131 1.24 6.57 10.53
C VAL A 131 0.88 7.07 11.92
N LYS A 132 0.25 8.24 12.04
CA LYS A 132 -0.19 8.78 13.33
C LYS A 132 -1.22 7.89 14.00
N LEU A 133 -2.26 7.48 13.26
CA LEU A 133 -3.32 6.59 13.78
C LEU A 133 -2.73 5.24 14.22
N ALA A 134 -1.96 4.59 13.35
CA ALA A 134 -1.33 3.31 13.65
C ALA A 134 -0.35 3.41 14.83
N THR A 135 0.45 4.48 14.89
CA THR A 135 1.40 4.70 16.00
C THR A 135 0.66 4.90 17.32
N THR A 136 -0.44 5.64 17.32
CA THR A 136 -1.24 5.88 18.54
C THR A 136 -1.83 4.58 19.06
N TYR A 137 -2.43 3.78 18.18
CA TYR A 137 -3.01 2.48 18.54
C TYR A 137 -1.95 1.50 19.07
N LEU A 138 -0.86 1.29 18.33
CA LEU A 138 0.20 0.37 18.71
C LEU A 138 0.86 0.74 20.04
N LYS A 139 1.10 2.03 20.27
CA LYS A 139 1.65 2.48 21.55
C LYS A 139 0.67 2.31 22.71
N ALA A 140 -0.62 2.51 22.51
CA ALA A 140 -1.63 2.27 23.53
C ALA A 140 -1.68 0.78 23.91
N ALA A 141 -1.65 -0.12 22.92
CA ALA A 141 -1.62 -1.57 23.16
C ALA A 141 -0.32 -2.04 23.85
N GLN A 142 0.84 -1.45 23.51
CA GLN A 142 2.09 -1.70 24.25
C GLN A 142 2.00 -1.24 25.71
N ALA A 143 1.43 -0.05 25.95
CA ALA A 143 1.26 0.48 27.30
C ALA A 143 0.29 -0.34 28.16
N ALA A 144 -0.72 -0.98 27.53
CA ALA A 144 -1.63 -1.91 28.18
C ALA A 144 -1.01 -3.30 28.45
N GLY A 145 0.15 -3.60 27.86
CA GLY A 145 0.80 -4.91 27.96
C GLY A 145 0.27 -5.97 26.98
N ASP A 146 -0.58 -5.57 26.03
CA ASP A 146 -1.18 -6.45 25.03
C ASP A 146 -0.20 -6.77 23.88
N LEU A 147 0.84 -5.95 23.71
CA LEU A 147 1.90 -6.11 22.72
C LEU A 147 3.29 -6.03 23.37
N ALA A 148 4.24 -6.72 22.76
CA ALA A 148 5.64 -6.64 23.16
C ALA A 148 6.21 -5.23 22.94
N ASP A 149 7.35 -4.94 23.57
CA ASP A 149 8.10 -3.71 23.35
C ASP A 149 8.92 -3.81 22.05
N PHE A 150 8.49 -3.10 21.02
CA PHE A 150 9.18 -2.96 19.74
C PHE A 150 9.14 -1.50 19.26
N ASN A 151 10.04 -1.14 18.35
CA ASN A 151 10.02 0.20 17.77
C ASN A 151 8.91 0.32 16.71
N VAL A 152 7.78 0.93 17.09
CA VAL A 152 6.56 1.07 16.28
C VAL A 152 6.85 1.70 14.90
N ARG A 153 7.71 2.74 14.82
CA ARG A 153 8.02 3.39 13.53
C ARG A 153 8.81 2.47 12.60
N ARG A 154 9.77 1.73 13.14
CA ARG A 154 10.54 0.74 12.36
C ARG A 154 9.65 -0.41 11.90
N PHE A 155 8.75 -0.86 12.77
CA PHE A 155 7.75 -1.88 12.43
C PHE A 155 6.88 -1.44 11.26
N LEU A 156 6.26 -0.25 11.32
CA LEU A 156 5.41 0.29 10.26
C LEU A 156 6.19 0.48 8.94
N LEU A 157 7.44 0.97 9.02
CA LEU A 157 8.29 1.12 7.84
C LEU A 157 8.57 -0.24 7.17
N ARG A 158 8.93 -1.25 7.94
CA ARG A 158 9.19 -2.60 7.40
C ARG A 158 7.94 -3.23 6.81
N LEU A 159 6.80 -3.13 7.50
CA LEU A 159 5.52 -3.64 7.02
C LEU A 159 5.16 -3.02 5.66
N ALA A 160 5.17 -1.70 5.58
CA ALA A 160 4.83 -0.99 4.35
C ALA A 160 5.84 -1.27 3.22
N SER A 161 7.15 -1.13 3.50
CA SER A 161 8.20 -1.32 2.50
C SER A 161 8.23 -2.73 1.96
N PHE A 162 8.13 -3.75 2.83
CA PHE A 162 8.14 -5.14 2.39
C PHE A 162 6.92 -5.45 1.53
N THR A 163 5.71 -5.09 1.98
CA THR A 163 4.47 -5.38 1.26
C THR A 163 4.45 -4.70 -0.10
N VAL A 164 4.79 -3.40 -0.17
CA VAL A 164 4.85 -2.66 -1.43
C VAL A 164 5.90 -3.26 -2.37
N THR A 165 7.13 -3.45 -1.91
CA THR A 165 8.22 -3.97 -2.74
C THR A 165 7.92 -5.38 -3.24
N PHE A 166 7.36 -6.24 -2.39
CA PHE A 166 6.99 -7.59 -2.76
C PHE A 166 6.01 -7.61 -3.94
N HIS A 167 4.97 -6.81 -3.92
CA HIS A 167 3.95 -6.78 -4.97
C HIS A 167 4.36 -5.94 -6.19
N ALA A 168 5.14 -4.88 -6.01
CA ALA A 168 5.60 -4.03 -7.11
C ALA A 168 6.64 -4.69 -8.03
N SER A 169 7.44 -5.64 -7.52
CA SER A 169 8.58 -6.19 -8.26
C SER A 169 8.57 -7.73 -8.37
N PRO A 170 7.77 -8.30 -9.28
CA PRO A 170 7.79 -9.74 -9.56
C PRO A 170 9.16 -10.28 -9.94
N THR A 171 9.96 -9.47 -10.63
CA THR A 171 11.34 -9.84 -11.04
C THR A 171 12.25 -9.99 -9.83
N MET A 172 12.22 -9.04 -8.89
CA MET A 172 13.01 -9.11 -7.66
C MET A 172 12.62 -10.32 -6.81
N ARG A 173 11.33 -10.58 -6.65
CA ARG A 173 10.84 -11.78 -5.95
C ARG A 173 11.43 -13.05 -6.53
N ARG A 174 11.31 -13.23 -7.85
CA ARG A 174 11.86 -14.42 -8.54
C ARG A 174 13.35 -14.54 -8.39
N TYR A 175 14.06 -13.42 -8.42
CA TYR A 175 15.52 -13.40 -8.31
C TYR A 175 15.99 -13.77 -6.90
N ILE A 176 15.33 -13.24 -5.85
CA ILE A 176 15.75 -13.46 -4.46
C ILE A 176 15.21 -14.78 -3.91
N LEU A 177 13.93 -15.06 -4.12
CA LEU A 177 13.25 -16.23 -3.54
C LEU A 177 13.34 -17.48 -4.42
N GLY A 178 13.81 -17.31 -5.67
CA GLY A 178 13.93 -18.40 -6.63
C GLY A 178 12.61 -18.71 -7.35
N ALA A 179 12.69 -19.60 -8.36
CA ALA A 179 11.56 -19.92 -9.23
C ALA A 179 10.47 -20.81 -8.58
N ARG A 180 10.76 -21.38 -7.41
CA ARG A 180 9.85 -22.32 -6.72
C ARG A 180 9.09 -21.71 -5.56
N TYR A 181 9.24 -20.39 -5.30
CA TYR A 181 8.49 -19.76 -4.22
C TYR A 181 6.99 -19.77 -4.52
N SER A 182 6.18 -19.97 -3.49
CA SER A 182 4.74 -19.80 -3.54
C SER A 182 4.36 -18.45 -2.91
N ALA A 183 3.49 -17.68 -3.57
CA ALA A 183 3.01 -16.42 -3.01
C ALA A 183 2.17 -16.63 -1.74
N GLY A 184 1.51 -17.79 -1.61
CA GLY A 184 0.77 -18.17 -0.42
C GLY A 184 1.68 -18.45 0.77
N ASP A 185 2.76 -19.20 0.54
CA ASP A 185 3.75 -19.52 1.59
C ASP A 185 4.43 -18.24 2.10
N GLU A 186 4.75 -17.30 1.20
CA GLU A 186 5.32 -16.00 1.57
C GLU A 186 4.34 -15.12 2.36
N ARG A 187 3.06 -15.16 2.01
CA ARG A 187 2.02 -14.49 2.79
C ARG A 187 1.95 -15.02 4.21
N GLU A 188 1.90 -16.33 4.38
CA GLU A 188 1.88 -16.97 5.69
C GLU A 188 3.14 -16.64 6.49
N ALA A 189 4.32 -16.79 5.90
CA ALA A 189 5.59 -16.47 6.55
C ALA A 189 5.66 -14.99 6.97
N PHE A 190 5.20 -14.08 6.11
CA PHE A 190 5.14 -12.66 6.42
C PHE A 190 4.21 -12.37 7.62
N LEU A 191 2.99 -12.88 7.61
CA LEU A 191 2.03 -12.67 8.69
C LEU A 191 2.50 -13.30 10.01
N GLN A 192 3.13 -14.46 9.95
CA GLN A 192 3.73 -15.11 11.10
C GLN A 192 4.88 -14.25 11.67
N SER A 193 5.75 -13.69 10.82
CA SER A 193 6.83 -12.82 11.28
C SER A 193 6.34 -11.56 11.98
N ILE A 194 5.22 -10.99 11.49
CA ILE A 194 4.54 -9.85 12.13
C ILE A 194 4.05 -10.28 13.53
N ARG A 195 3.34 -11.40 13.61
CA ARG A 195 2.81 -11.92 14.86
C ARG A 195 3.92 -12.14 15.90
N GLU A 196 4.98 -12.80 15.51
CA GLU A 196 6.13 -13.08 16.37
C GLU A 196 6.76 -11.80 16.93
N GLU A 197 6.93 -10.79 16.09
CA GLU A 197 7.48 -9.52 16.53
C GLU A 197 6.57 -8.80 17.52
N ILE A 198 5.28 -8.68 17.21
CA ILE A 198 4.34 -7.90 18.04
C ILE A 198 3.96 -8.61 19.34
N THR A 199 4.11 -9.95 19.40
CA THR A 199 3.87 -10.73 20.63
C THR A 199 5.15 -11.02 21.44
N GLY A 200 6.33 -10.70 20.90
CA GLY A 200 7.60 -11.02 21.54
C GLY A 200 7.99 -12.51 21.47
N ASN A 201 7.27 -13.31 20.69
CA ASN A 201 7.52 -14.76 20.54
C ASN A 201 8.47 -15.08 19.37
N GLY A 202 9.12 -14.08 18.79
CA GLY A 202 10.12 -14.27 17.75
C GLY A 202 11.40 -14.92 18.30
N PRO A 203 12.25 -15.50 17.42
CA PRO A 203 13.52 -16.08 17.84
C PRO A 203 14.33 -15.03 18.60
N VAL A 204 14.77 -15.42 19.81
CA VAL A 204 15.57 -14.57 20.69
C VAL A 204 16.79 -14.07 19.92
N ARG A 205 16.80 -12.81 19.52
CA ARG A 205 18.02 -12.17 19.00
C ARG A 205 18.89 -11.94 20.22
N GLU A 206 19.93 -12.75 20.37
CA GLU A 206 21.00 -12.45 21.32
C GLU A 206 21.44 -10.99 21.09
N ARG A 207 21.28 -10.17 22.11
CA ARG A 207 21.78 -8.78 22.11
C ARG A 207 23.30 -8.89 22.22
N THR A 208 23.97 -8.81 21.09
CA THR A 208 25.41 -8.51 21.00
C THR A 208 25.64 -7.02 21.07
#